data_83f764ee547a1c9eba8afb8925666f80
#
_entry.id   83f764ee547a1c9eba8afb8925666f80
#
_cell.length_a   1.000
_cell.length_b   1.000
_cell.length_c   1.000
_cell.angle_alpha   90.00
_cell.angle_beta   90.00
_cell.angle_gamma   90.00
#
_symmetry.space_group_name_H-M   'P 1'
#
loop_
_entity.id
_entity.type
_entity.pdbx_description
1 polymer ?
#
loop_
_entity_poly.entity_id
_entity_poly.type
_entity_poly.pdbx_seq_one_letter_code
_entity_poly.pdbx_strand_id
1 'polypeptide(L)'
;MGFVLFPHPALEARAAPRAVDAELVAIGERLAQAAMEARAYGLAGAHIGEVAPVVVLNVASPAEKADYRLFYNPAVIGVADEVEAGVEGSVSLPGIEVAVERPVWAEITCQDAGGVVRSERFEGFVARCALHEIDQVDGVFFLDRISRLKREMALKKFHKRQRAG
;
A
#
# COMPACT_ATOMS: atom_id res chain seq x y z
N MET A 1 6.35 12.27 11.47
CA MET A 1 5.94 10.91 11.85
C MET A 1 6.78 9.89 11.09
N GLY A 2 7.39 8.98 11.80
CA GLY A 2 8.21 7.94 11.18
C GLY A 2 7.38 6.75 10.72
N PHE A 3 7.88 6.06 9.69
CA PHE A 3 7.31 4.80 9.27
C PHE A 3 7.93 3.63 10.04
N VAL A 4 7.15 2.57 10.27
CA VAL A 4 7.71 1.33 10.79
C VAL A 4 8.59 0.68 9.72
N LEU A 5 9.66 0.03 10.13
CA LEU A 5 10.58 -0.63 9.21
C LEU A 5 10.43 -2.16 9.31
N PHE A 6 10.64 -2.82 8.17
CA PHE A 6 10.69 -4.28 8.13
C PHE A 6 11.77 -4.79 9.13
N PRO A 7 11.53 -5.82 9.92
CA PRO A 7 10.38 -6.73 9.89
C PRO A 7 9.30 -6.45 10.96
N HIS A 8 8.84 -5.23 11.10
CA HIS A 8 7.82 -4.87 12.09
C HIS A 8 6.57 -5.74 11.96
N PRO A 9 6.00 -6.25 13.07
CA PRO A 9 4.84 -7.17 13.03
C PRO A 9 3.60 -6.63 12.31
N ALA A 10 3.38 -5.32 12.33
CA ALA A 10 2.24 -4.71 11.63
C ALA A 10 2.26 -4.99 10.12
N LEU A 11 3.45 -5.18 9.53
CA LEU A 11 3.60 -5.44 8.09
C LEU A 11 3.13 -6.83 7.67
N GLU A 12 2.99 -7.76 8.61
CA GLU A 12 2.54 -9.13 8.37
C GLU A 12 1.13 -9.39 8.92
N ALA A 13 0.55 -8.42 9.62
CA ALA A 13 -0.76 -8.57 10.23
C ALA A 13 -1.88 -8.20 9.25
N ARG A 14 -2.90 -9.05 9.18
CA ARG A 14 -4.11 -8.77 8.42
C ARG A 14 -5.02 -7.83 9.21
N ALA A 15 -5.42 -6.74 8.60
CA ALA A 15 -6.41 -5.82 9.16
C ALA A 15 -7.82 -6.25 8.70
N ALA A 16 -8.59 -6.84 9.60
CA ALA A 16 -9.96 -7.26 9.28
C ALA A 16 -10.87 -6.05 9.03
N PRO A 17 -11.87 -6.18 8.14
CA PRO A 17 -12.87 -5.13 7.96
C PRO A 17 -13.54 -4.77 9.29
N ARG A 18 -13.87 -3.48 9.44
CA ARG A 18 -14.52 -2.96 10.64
C ARG A 18 -15.41 -1.76 10.30
N ALA A 19 -16.25 -1.35 11.24
CA ALA A 19 -17.06 -0.16 11.05
C ALA A 19 -16.19 1.09 10.82
N VAL A 20 -16.61 1.96 9.91
CA VAL A 20 -15.97 3.25 9.66
C VAL A 20 -16.44 4.23 10.74
N ASP A 21 -15.78 4.18 11.88
CA ASP A 21 -16.07 5.03 13.04
C ASP A 21 -15.05 6.18 13.15
N ALA A 22 -15.21 7.02 14.15
CA ALA A 22 -14.34 8.17 14.37
C ALA A 22 -12.87 7.76 14.57
N GLU A 23 -12.62 6.61 15.21
CA GLU A 23 -11.26 6.11 15.42
C GLU A 23 -10.61 5.73 14.09
N LEU A 24 -11.31 4.98 13.24
CA LEU A 24 -10.79 4.58 11.94
C LEU A 24 -10.57 5.78 11.02
N VAL A 25 -11.48 6.74 11.04
CA VAL A 25 -11.34 8.00 10.27
C VAL A 25 -10.11 8.78 10.74
N ALA A 26 -9.87 8.86 12.05
CA ALA A 26 -8.68 9.54 12.59
C ALA A 26 -7.38 8.85 12.15
N ILE A 27 -7.35 7.51 12.11
CA ILE A 27 -6.21 6.76 11.56
C ILE A 27 -6.00 7.13 10.08
N GLY A 28 -7.08 7.15 9.30
CA GLY A 28 -7.03 7.55 7.89
C GLY A 28 -6.48 8.95 7.68
N GLU A 29 -6.91 9.91 8.47
CA GLU A 29 -6.42 11.29 8.39
C GLU A 29 -4.91 11.39 8.69
N ARG A 30 -4.43 10.67 9.70
CA ARG A 30 -2.99 10.59 10.00
C ARG A 30 -2.22 9.93 8.85
N LEU A 31 -2.79 8.89 8.25
CA LEU A 31 -2.20 8.20 7.11
C LEU A 31 -2.10 9.12 5.89
N ALA A 32 -3.15 9.88 5.59
CA ALA A 32 -3.15 10.85 4.49
C ALA A 32 -2.09 11.92 4.71
N GLN A 33 -1.97 12.43 5.92
CA GLN A 33 -0.94 13.42 6.27
C GLN A 33 0.46 12.85 6.06
N ALA A 34 0.71 11.63 6.52
CA ALA A 34 2.00 10.96 6.32
C ALA A 34 2.34 10.78 4.83
N ALA A 35 1.35 10.40 4.02
CA ALA A 35 1.53 10.23 2.57
C ALA A 35 1.87 11.55 1.89
N MET A 36 1.19 12.63 2.24
CA MET A 36 1.45 13.96 1.68
C MET A 36 2.86 14.45 2.05
N GLU A 37 3.25 14.31 3.29
CA GLU A 37 4.58 14.72 3.76
C GLU A 37 5.71 13.93 3.08
N ALA A 38 5.52 12.63 2.91
CA ALA A 38 6.50 11.75 2.28
C ALA A 38 6.42 11.77 0.75
N ARG A 39 5.40 12.42 0.18
CA ARG A 39 5.09 12.37 -1.26
C ARG A 39 4.99 10.92 -1.76
N ALA A 40 4.39 10.06 -0.94
CA ALA A 40 4.19 8.67 -1.28
C ALA A 40 3.10 8.52 -2.34
N TYR A 41 3.21 7.49 -3.17
CA TYR A 41 2.16 7.15 -4.14
C TYR A 41 0.97 6.45 -3.47
N GLY A 42 1.23 5.79 -2.35
CA GLY A 42 0.22 5.15 -1.54
C GLY A 42 0.81 4.69 -0.21
N LEU A 43 -0.05 4.50 0.78
CA LEU A 43 0.30 3.93 2.08
C LEU A 43 -0.89 3.13 2.62
N ALA A 44 -0.60 2.12 3.42
CA ALA A 44 -1.57 1.41 4.24
C ALA A 44 -1.34 1.72 5.72
N GLY A 45 -2.34 1.52 6.56
CA GLY A 45 -2.24 1.77 7.99
C GLY A 45 -1.03 1.11 8.65
N ALA A 46 -0.67 -0.10 8.20
CA ALA A 46 0.48 -0.83 8.70
C ALA A 46 1.79 -0.03 8.65
N HIS A 47 1.97 0.83 7.65
CA HIS A 47 3.19 1.62 7.48
C HIS A 47 3.40 2.65 8.60
N ILE A 48 2.33 3.08 9.26
CA ILE A 48 2.41 3.94 10.45
C ILE A 48 2.17 3.17 11.75
N GLY A 49 2.25 1.84 11.69
CA GLY A 49 2.11 0.96 12.84
C GLY A 49 0.68 0.64 13.25
N GLU A 50 -0.30 1.02 12.42
CA GLU A 50 -1.72 0.78 12.68
C GLU A 50 -2.24 -0.39 11.85
N VAL A 51 -2.59 -1.49 12.51
CA VAL A 51 -3.25 -2.62 11.84
C VAL A 51 -4.71 -2.25 11.66
N ALA A 52 -4.98 -1.47 10.62
CA ALA A 52 -6.30 -0.90 10.34
C ALA A 52 -6.61 -1.00 8.84
N PRO A 53 -7.87 -1.31 8.47
CA PRO A 53 -8.24 -1.52 7.08
C PRO A 53 -8.49 -0.19 6.35
N VAL A 54 -7.42 0.57 6.14
CA VAL A 54 -7.44 1.85 5.43
C VAL A 54 -6.18 2.01 4.61
N VAL A 55 -6.35 2.52 3.39
CA VAL A 55 -5.26 2.90 2.51
C VAL A 55 -5.47 4.32 2.02
N VAL A 56 -4.38 5.00 1.70
CA VAL A 56 -4.39 6.26 0.96
C VAL A 56 -3.67 6.05 -0.36
N LEU A 57 -4.22 6.60 -1.44
CA LEU A 57 -3.62 6.55 -2.77
C LEU A 57 -3.59 7.96 -3.36
N ASN A 58 -2.49 8.28 -4.03
CA ASN A 58 -2.47 9.40 -4.98
C ASN A 58 -3.05 8.89 -6.29
N VAL A 59 -4.27 9.29 -6.61
CA VAL A 59 -4.98 8.82 -7.80
C VAL A 59 -4.74 9.70 -9.03
N ALA A 60 -3.99 10.79 -8.90
CA ALA A 60 -3.64 11.66 -10.02
C ALA A 60 -2.63 10.97 -10.94
N SER A 61 -2.67 11.33 -12.23
CA SER A 61 -1.61 10.91 -13.14
C SER A 61 -0.30 11.65 -12.80
N PRO A 62 0.87 11.08 -13.17
CA PRO A 62 2.17 11.68 -12.80
C PRO A 62 2.37 13.13 -13.24
N ALA A 63 1.67 13.57 -14.28
CA ALA A 63 1.77 14.94 -14.81
C ALA A 63 0.85 15.94 -14.12
N GLU A 64 -0.03 15.46 -13.24
CA GLU A 64 -1.04 16.28 -12.57
C GLU A 64 -0.67 16.55 -11.12
N LYS A 65 -1.34 17.54 -10.53
CA LYS A 65 -1.24 17.81 -9.10
C LYS A 65 -1.74 16.60 -8.30
N ALA A 66 -1.01 16.21 -7.27
CA ALA A 66 -1.35 15.08 -6.42
C ALA A 66 -2.79 15.19 -5.90
N ASP A 67 -3.51 14.07 -5.95
CA ASP A 67 -4.87 13.92 -5.45
C ASP A 67 -4.89 12.69 -4.53
N TYR A 68 -4.73 12.91 -3.23
CA TYR A 68 -4.73 11.86 -2.23
C TYR A 68 -6.15 11.56 -1.77
N ARG A 69 -6.54 10.29 -1.89
CA ARG A 69 -7.86 9.80 -1.44
C ARG A 69 -7.72 8.65 -0.48
N LEU A 70 -8.63 8.60 0.49
CA LEU A 70 -8.72 7.55 1.49
C LEU A 70 -9.76 6.49 1.10
N PHE A 71 -9.40 5.24 1.33
CA PHE A 71 -10.25 4.08 1.06
C PHE A 71 -10.32 3.25 2.32
N TYR A 72 -11.51 3.17 2.93
CA TYR A 72 -11.76 2.36 4.13
C TYR A 72 -12.31 1.00 3.74
N ASN A 73 -11.91 -0.05 4.45
CA ASN A 73 -12.30 -1.43 4.15
C ASN A 73 -12.12 -1.78 2.66
N PRO A 74 -10.95 -1.47 2.07
CA PRO A 74 -10.75 -1.72 0.65
C PRO A 74 -10.65 -3.21 0.37
N ALA A 75 -11.22 -3.65 -0.75
CA ALA A 75 -11.13 -5.02 -1.22
C ALA A 75 -11.07 -5.06 -2.74
N VAL A 76 -10.30 -5.97 -3.29
CA VAL A 76 -10.20 -6.20 -4.72
C VAL A 76 -11.37 -7.09 -5.15
N ILE A 77 -12.19 -6.62 -6.10
CA ILE A 77 -13.34 -7.36 -6.62
C ILE A 77 -13.17 -7.82 -8.08
N GLY A 78 -12.12 -7.38 -8.74
CA GLY A 78 -11.80 -7.81 -10.10
C GLY A 78 -10.41 -7.33 -10.50
N VAL A 79 -9.74 -8.10 -11.34
CA VAL A 79 -8.42 -7.76 -11.90
C VAL A 79 -8.32 -8.19 -13.35
N ALA A 80 -7.41 -7.57 -14.09
CA ALA A 80 -7.09 -7.97 -15.44
C ALA A 80 -6.44 -9.37 -15.47
N ASP A 81 -6.67 -10.10 -16.56
CA ASP A 81 -5.91 -11.32 -16.85
C ASP A 81 -4.48 -10.96 -17.25
N GLU A 82 -4.31 -9.85 -17.97
CA GLU A 82 -3.01 -9.35 -18.37
C GLU A 82 -2.25 -8.81 -17.16
N VAL A 83 -0.98 -9.22 -17.03
CA VAL A 83 -0.06 -8.75 -15.99
C VAL A 83 1.12 -8.02 -16.61
N GLU A 84 1.68 -7.09 -15.88
CA GLU A 84 2.86 -6.34 -16.28
C GLU A 84 3.85 -6.26 -15.11
N ALA A 85 5.13 -6.43 -15.40
CA ALA A 85 6.18 -6.21 -14.41
C ALA A 85 6.43 -4.72 -14.25
N GLY A 86 6.60 -4.27 -13.03
CA GLY A 86 6.94 -2.90 -12.72
C GLY A 86 7.67 -2.79 -11.38
N VAL A 87 8.48 -1.76 -11.25
CA VAL A 87 9.30 -1.56 -10.06
C VAL A 87 8.43 -1.09 -8.90
N GLU A 88 8.58 -1.75 -7.76
CA GLU A 88 7.92 -1.39 -6.51
C GLU A 88 8.93 -1.23 -5.38
N GLY A 89 8.61 -0.35 -4.46
CA GLY A 89 9.33 -0.15 -3.21
C GLY A 89 8.35 0.10 -2.08
N SER A 90 8.87 0.27 -0.88
CA SER A 90 8.06 0.54 0.31
C SER A 90 8.79 1.51 1.23
N VAL A 91 8.04 2.39 1.86
CA VAL A 91 8.57 3.25 2.94
C VAL A 91 9.10 2.42 4.12
N SER A 92 8.63 1.20 4.25
CA SER A 92 9.04 0.26 5.30
C SER A 92 10.29 -0.56 4.93
N LEU A 93 10.77 -0.44 3.70
CA LEU A 93 11.99 -1.07 3.21
C LEU A 93 12.78 -0.07 2.34
N PRO A 94 13.23 1.05 2.93
CA PRO A 94 13.80 2.15 2.17
C PRO A 94 15.06 1.75 1.38
N GLY A 95 15.16 2.27 0.16
CA GLY A 95 16.30 2.03 -0.73
C GLY A 95 16.27 0.71 -1.47
N ILE A 96 15.24 -0.09 -1.30
CA ILE A 96 15.06 -1.37 -2.00
C ILE A 96 13.95 -1.25 -3.02
N GLU A 97 14.25 -1.61 -4.25
CA GLU A 97 13.28 -1.68 -5.35
C GLU A 97 13.37 -3.03 -6.02
N VAL A 98 12.23 -3.62 -6.34
CA VAL A 98 12.13 -4.91 -7.02
C VAL A 98 11.03 -4.87 -8.07
N ALA A 99 11.20 -5.64 -9.15
CA ALA A 99 10.16 -5.80 -10.15
C ALA A 99 9.09 -6.79 -9.63
N VAL A 100 7.85 -6.36 -9.65
CA VAL A 100 6.70 -7.17 -9.23
C VAL A 100 5.70 -7.23 -10.39
N GLU A 101 5.20 -8.42 -10.70
CA GLU A 101 4.13 -8.57 -11.67
C GLU A 101 2.79 -8.26 -11.03
N ARG A 102 2.02 -7.37 -11.67
CA ARG A 102 0.68 -6.98 -11.22
C ARG A 102 -0.28 -6.95 -12.40
N PRO A 103 -1.57 -7.26 -12.16
CA PRO A 103 -2.61 -6.99 -13.16
C PRO A 103 -2.61 -5.54 -13.62
N VAL A 104 -2.86 -5.32 -14.91
CA VAL A 104 -2.80 -3.98 -15.52
C VAL A 104 -3.98 -3.10 -15.15
N TRP A 105 -5.05 -3.67 -14.60
CA TRP A 105 -6.15 -2.93 -13.98
C TRP A 105 -6.69 -3.71 -12.79
N ALA A 106 -7.36 -2.98 -11.88
CA ALA A 106 -8.05 -3.56 -10.74
C ALA A 106 -9.32 -2.79 -10.45
N GLU A 107 -10.36 -3.51 -10.07
CA GLU A 107 -11.61 -2.96 -9.57
C GLU A 107 -11.68 -3.19 -8.07
N ILE A 108 -11.98 -2.13 -7.34
CA ILE A 108 -11.91 -2.10 -5.89
C ILE A 108 -13.24 -1.64 -5.33
N THR A 109 -13.71 -2.32 -4.29
CA THR A 109 -14.79 -1.82 -3.44
C THR A 109 -14.19 -1.25 -2.16
N CYS A 110 -14.79 -0.21 -1.62
CA CYS A 110 -14.36 0.43 -0.39
C CYS A 110 -15.52 1.19 0.24
N GLN A 111 -15.27 1.80 1.37
CA GLN A 111 -16.17 2.77 2.00
C GLN A 111 -15.47 4.11 2.10
N ASP A 112 -16.24 5.20 2.03
CA ASP A 112 -15.74 6.54 2.31
C ASP A 112 -15.79 6.83 3.83
N ALA A 113 -15.38 8.02 4.25
CA ALA A 113 -15.36 8.42 5.66
C ALA A 113 -16.76 8.43 6.31
N GLY A 114 -17.82 8.53 5.51
CA GLY A 114 -19.20 8.41 5.95
C GLY A 114 -19.74 6.98 5.97
N GLY A 115 -18.91 6.00 5.62
CA GLY A 115 -19.30 4.59 5.55
C GLY A 115 -20.06 4.21 4.28
N VAL A 116 -20.14 5.10 3.29
CA VAL A 116 -20.84 4.83 2.03
C VAL A 116 -19.97 3.93 1.15
N VAL A 117 -20.55 2.84 0.69
CA VAL A 117 -19.87 1.87 -0.19
C VAL A 117 -19.71 2.46 -1.59
N ARG A 118 -18.50 2.35 -2.12
CA ARG A 118 -18.15 2.76 -3.48
C ARG A 118 -17.34 1.69 -4.16
N SER A 119 -17.41 1.67 -5.50
CA SER A 119 -16.54 0.82 -6.33
C SER A 119 -15.87 1.70 -7.36
N GLU A 120 -14.59 1.46 -7.60
CA GLU A 120 -13.78 2.17 -8.59
C GLU A 120 -12.87 1.20 -9.32
N ARG A 121 -12.61 1.50 -10.58
CA ARG A 121 -11.63 0.80 -11.39
C ARG A 121 -10.43 1.71 -11.61
N PHE A 122 -9.24 1.17 -11.32
CA PHE A 122 -7.97 1.82 -11.59
C PHE A 122 -7.19 1.06 -12.65
N GLU A 123 -6.38 1.79 -13.41
CA GLU A 123 -5.55 1.24 -14.48
C GLU A 123 -4.09 1.66 -14.28
N GLY A 124 -3.18 0.90 -14.87
CA GLY A 124 -1.76 1.24 -14.91
C GLY A 124 -1.13 1.39 -13.54
N PHE A 125 -0.38 2.48 -13.35
CA PHE A 125 0.39 2.71 -12.13
C PHE A 125 -0.50 2.84 -10.87
N VAL A 126 -1.63 3.51 -10.98
CA VAL A 126 -2.56 3.65 -9.83
C VAL A 126 -3.11 2.28 -9.43
N ALA A 127 -3.44 1.41 -10.39
CA ALA A 127 -3.87 0.04 -10.09
C ALA A 127 -2.76 -0.73 -9.34
N ARG A 128 -1.52 -0.58 -9.77
CA ARG A 128 -0.36 -1.18 -9.10
C ARG A 128 -0.25 -0.73 -7.64
N CYS A 129 -0.35 0.57 -7.41
CA CYS A 129 -0.31 1.13 -6.06
C CYS A 129 -1.47 0.62 -5.20
N ALA A 130 -2.67 0.59 -5.76
CA ALA A 130 -3.85 0.08 -5.06
C ALA A 130 -3.67 -1.39 -4.64
N LEU A 131 -3.20 -2.24 -5.54
CA LEU A 131 -2.96 -3.65 -5.25
C LEU A 131 -1.86 -3.85 -4.21
N HIS A 132 -0.78 -3.07 -4.29
CA HIS A 132 0.30 -3.09 -3.31
C HIS A 132 -0.22 -2.75 -1.90
N GLU A 133 -1.01 -1.68 -1.77
CA GLU A 133 -1.51 -1.23 -0.46
C GLU A 133 -2.62 -2.13 0.09
N ILE A 134 -3.48 -2.67 -0.76
CA ILE A 134 -4.51 -3.62 -0.33
C ILE A 134 -3.87 -4.95 0.10
N ASP A 135 -2.84 -5.42 -0.60
CA ASP A 135 -2.02 -6.53 -0.13
C ASP A 135 -1.52 -6.26 1.30
N GLN A 136 -1.02 -5.05 1.55
CA GLN A 136 -0.51 -4.70 2.87
C GLN A 136 -1.61 -4.72 3.94
N VAL A 137 -2.83 -4.30 3.62
CA VAL A 137 -3.99 -4.45 4.52
C VAL A 137 -4.23 -5.93 4.85
N ASP A 138 -4.02 -6.82 3.88
CA ASP A 138 -4.17 -8.25 4.05
C ASP A 138 -2.95 -8.93 4.71
N GLY A 139 -1.95 -8.17 5.10
CA GLY A 139 -0.72 -8.68 5.71
C GLY A 139 0.27 -9.26 4.71
N VAL A 140 0.13 -8.94 3.44
CA VAL A 140 1.02 -9.41 2.36
C VAL A 140 2.00 -8.30 2.00
N PHE A 141 3.27 -8.51 2.31
CA PHE A 141 4.33 -7.58 1.95
C PHE A 141 4.73 -7.79 0.49
N PHE A 142 5.11 -6.72 -0.21
CA PHE A 142 5.38 -6.81 -1.67
C PHE A 142 6.49 -7.82 -2.03
N LEU A 143 7.44 -8.07 -1.12
CA LEU A 143 8.45 -9.09 -1.32
C LEU A 143 7.88 -10.53 -1.35
N ASP A 144 6.66 -10.72 -0.85
CA ASP A 144 5.97 -12.02 -0.92
C ASP A 144 5.45 -12.32 -2.34
N ARG A 145 5.45 -11.31 -3.21
CA ARG A 145 5.00 -11.43 -4.61
C ARG A 145 6.11 -11.79 -5.59
N ILE A 146 7.35 -11.89 -5.12
CA ILE A 146 8.50 -12.25 -5.96
C ILE A 146 9.06 -13.61 -5.54
N SER A 147 10.01 -14.16 -6.34
CA SER A 147 10.63 -15.44 -6.02
C SER A 147 11.38 -15.37 -4.68
N ARG A 148 11.51 -16.53 -4.04
CA ARG A 148 12.29 -16.66 -2.80
C ARG A 148 13.71 -16.12 -2.95
N LEU A 149 14.37 -16.45 -4.06
CA LEU A 149 15.74 -15.99 -4.33
C LEU A 149 15.82 -14.47 -4.42
N LYS A 150 14.91 -13.85 -5.17
CA LYS A 150 14.85 -12.38 -5.29
C LYS A 150 14.54 -11.72 -3.96
N ARG A 151 13.65 -12.31 -3.18
CA ARG A 151 13.30 -11.83 -1.84
C ARG A 151 14.53 -11.88 -0.92
N GLU A 152 15.25 -12.99 -0.88
CA GLU A 152 16.46 -13.14 -0.07
C GLU A 152 17.54 -12.12 -0.47
N MET A 153 17.72 -11.90 -1.77
CA MET A 153 18.67 -10.91 -2.28
C MET A 153 18.30 -9.48 -1.87
N ALA A 154 17.01 -9.15 -1.96
CA ALA A 154 16.50 -7.82 -1.55
C ALA A 154 16.72 -7.59 -0.04
N LEU A 155 16.39 -8.56 0.79
CA LEU A 155 16.57 -8.47 2.24
C LEU A 155 18.04 -8.39 2.64
N LYS A 156 18.91 -9.12 1.97
CA LYS A 156 20.35 -9.05 2.19
C LYS A 156 20.89 -7.65 1.87
N LYS A 157 20.45 -7.06 0.77
CA LYS A 157 20.80 -5.69 0.40
C LYS A 157 20.30 -4.68 1.43
N PHE A 158 19.06 -4.83 1.89
CA PHE A 158 18.50 -3.96 2.91
C PHE A 158 19.29 -4.01 4.22
N HIS A 159 19.57 -5.20 4.74
CA HIS A 159 20.35 -5.37 5.97
C HIS A 159 21.77 -4.80 5.85
N LYS A 160 22.40 -4.96 4.69
CA LYS A 160 23.70 -4.37 4.42
C LYS A 160 23.66 -2.84 4.46
N ARG A 161 22.61 -2.23 3.87
CA ARG A 161 22.43 -0.77 3.90
C ARG A 161 22.18 -0.27 5.31
N GLN A 162 21.42 -0.98 6.12
CA GLN A 162 21.18 -0.62 7.53
C GLN A 162 22.47 -0.63 8.34
N ARG A 163 23.35 -1.61 8.11
CA ARG A 163 24.65 -1.68 8.81
C ARG A 163 25.61 -0.58 8.40
N ALA A 164 25.50 -0.07 7.17
CA ALA A 164 26.37 0.97 6.63
C ALA A 164 25.89 2.39 6.96
N GLY A 165 24.62 2.53 7.37
CA GLY A 165 23.99 3.83 7.63
C GLY A 165 24.01 4.31 9.06
#